data_e71aba60e312dff9d9b632add235c837
#
_entry.id   e71aba60e312dff9d9b632add235c837
#
_cell.length_a   1.000
_cell.length_b   1.000
_cell.length_c   1.000
_cell.angle_alpha   90.00
_cell.angle_beta   90.00
_cell.angle_gamma   90.00
#
_symmetry.space_group_name_H-M   'P 1'
#
loop_
_entity.id
_entity.type
_entity.pdbx_description
1 polymer ?
#
loop_
_entity_poly.entity_id
_entity_poly.type
_entity_poly.pdbx_seq_one_letter_code
_entity_poly.pdbx_strand_id
1 'polypeptide(L)'
;MKLFLDTAQLEHLREACAWGIVDGATTNPTLVSKTGREPAELYAEICRIVPGPVSLECVATEADAMVAEARQLAKIAENVVVKIPILREGLIAVKRLAAVGVKTNVTAVCSPLQALLAAKCGATYVSPFVGRWDAMGQMGMDMIHQIKTIFDNYGFGTQLLVASAR
;
A
#
# COMPACT_ATOMS: atom_id res chain seq x y z
N MET A 1 14.99 -4.49 -7.73
CA MET A 1 14.01 -3.42 -7.41
C MET A 1 12.70 -3.80 -8.04
N LYS A 2 11.58 -3.51 -7.40
CA LYS A 2 10.25 -3.77 -7.95
C LYS A 2 9.59 -2.45 -8.35
N LEU A 3 8.85 -2.46 -9.46
CA LEU A 3 8.12 -1.30 -9.97
C LEU A 3 6.62 -1.52 -9.83
N PHE A 4 5.96 -0.57 -9.17
CA PHE A 4 4.51 -0.55 -9.00
C PHE A 4 3.91 0.65 -9.71
N LEU A 5 2.77 0.45 -10.37
CA LEU A 5 2.00 1.53 -10.96
C LEU A 5 0.98 2.07 -9.96
N ASP A 6 0.90 3.39 -9.80
CA ASP A 6 -0.14 4.04 -8.99
C ASP A 6 -1.26 4.56 -9.90
N THR A 7 -2.19 3.68 -10.24
CA THR A 7 -3.30 4.00 -11.15
C THR A 7 -4.49 3.04 -10.97
N ALA A 8 -5.69 3.51 -11.30
CA ALA A 8 -6.90 2.70 -11.45
C ALA A 8 -7.39 2.63 -12.91
N GLN A 9 -6.64 3.21 -13.87
CA GLN A 9 -6.97 3.17 -15.28
C GLN A 9 -6.51 1.85 -15.92
N LEU A 10 -7.45 1.05 -16.39
CA LEU A 10 -7.18 -0.30 -16.92
C LEU A 10 -6.30 -0.28 -18.16
N GLU A 11 -6.44 0.74 -19.00
CA GLU A 11 -5.64 0.90 -20.21
C GLU A 11 -4.17 1.10 -19.86
N HIS A 12 -3.86 1.99 -18.90
CA HIS A 12 -2.48 2.21 -18.43
C HIS A 12 -1.88 0.93 -17.84
N LEU A 13 -2.69 0.15 -17.07
CA LEU A 13 -2.24 -1.11 -16.51
C LEU A 13 -1.94 -2.15 -17.59
N ARG A 14 -2.83 -2.30 -18.59
CA ARG A 14 -2.63 -3.25 -19.69
C ARG A 14 -1.38 -2.90 -20.50
N GLU A 15 -1.23 -1.63 -20.86
CA GLU A 15 -0.08 -1.16 -21.63
C GLU A 15 1.23 -1.42 -20.88
N ALA A 16 1.35 -0.94 -19.64
CA ALA A 16 2.58 -1.06 -18.88
C ALA A 16 2.90 -2.52 -18.47
N CYS A 17 1.89 -3.35 -18.14
CA CYS A 17 2.10 -4.77 -17.90
C CYS A 17 2.61 -5.52 -19.14
N ALA A 18 2.19 -5.08 -20.34
CA ALA A 18 2.68 -5.66 -21.58
C ALA A 18 4.19 -5.41 -21.82
N TRP A 19 4.78 -4.38 -21.19
CA TRP A 19 6.24 -4.18 -21.22
C TRP A 19 7.02 -5.21 -20.39
N GLY A 20 6.36 -5.98 -19.51
CA GLY A 20 6.98 -7.02 -18.71
C GLY A 20 7.84 -6.52 -17.54
N ILE A 21 7.70 -5.24 -17.15
CA ILE A 21 8.49 -4.61 -16.07
C ILE A 21 7.68 -4.24 -14.83
N VAL A 22 6.36 -4.44 -14.87
CA VAL A 22 5.46 -4.11 -13.75
C VAL A 22 5.38 -5.30 -12.81
N ASP A 23 5.72 -5.05 -11.54
CA ASP A 23 5.67 -6.06 -10.47
C ASP A 23 4.40 -6.00 -9.64
N GLY A 24 3.66 -4.88 -9.70
CA GLY A 24 2.43 -4.70 -8.92
C GLY A 24 1.75 -3.36 -9.20
N ALA A 25 0.66 -3.10 -8.49
CA ALA A 25 -0.05 -1.83 -8.58
C ALA A 25 -0.54 -1.33 -7.22
N THR A 26 -0.71 -0.02 -7.12
CA THR A 26 -1.39 0.63 -6.01
C THR A 26 -2.57 1.44 -6.52
N THR A 27 -3.65 1.43 -5.77
CA THR A 27 -4.81 2.29 -6.00
C THR A 27 -5.07 3.15 -4.78
N ASN A 28 -5.98 4.09 -4.91
CA ASN A 28 -6.55 4.83 -3.79
C ASN A 28 -7.97 5.28 -4.16
N PRO A 29 -8.81 5.69 -3.17
CA PRO A 29 -10.20 6.08 -3.42
C PRO A 29 -10.35 7.20 -4.47
N THR A 30 -9.41 8.14 -4.51
CA THR A 30 -9.41 9.23 -5.50
C THR A 30 -9.18 8.75 -6.92
N LEU A 31 -8.26 7.80 -7.12
CA LEU A 31 -8.01 7.21 -8.43
C LEU A 31 -9.19 6.37 -8.90
N VAL A 32 -9.78 5.59 -8.00
CA VAL A 32 -10.94 4.74 -8.28
C VAL A 32 -12.15 5.59 -8.66
N SER A 33 -12.48 6.62 -7.87
CA SER A 33 -13.62 7.50 -8.15
C SER A 33 -13.56 8.21 -9.52
N LYS A 34 -12.34 8.55 -9.97
CA LYS A 34 -12.13 9.19 -11.28
C LYS A 34 -12.47 8.26 -12.47
N THR A 35 -12.53 6.96 -12.27
CA THR A 35 -12.88 6.02 -13.34
C THR A 35 -14.39 5.99 -13.62
N GLY A 36 -15.22 6.43 -12.67
CA GLY A 36 -16.69 6.35 -12.75
C GLY A 36 -17.24 4.93 -12.70
N ARG A 37 -16.40 3.92 -12.42
CA ARG A 37 -16.79 2.49 -12.40
C ARG A 37 -17.16 2.02 -10.99
N GLU A 38 -17.92 0.94 -10.93
CA GLU A 38 -18.21 0.24 -9.67
C GLU A 38 -16.90 -0.34 -9.08
N PRO A 39 -16.53 0.02 -7.83
CA PRO A 39 -15.23 -0.33 -7.25
C PRO A 39 -14.95 -1.85 -7.22
N ALA A 40 -15.92 -2.67 -6.85
CA ALA A 40 -15.72 -4.11 -6.73
C ALA A 40 -15.36 -4.77 -8.06
N GLU A 41 -16.05 -4.39 -9.15
CA GLU A 41 -15.78 -4.88 -10.50
C GLU A 41 -14.40 -4.39 -10.99
N LEU A 42 -14.12 -3.10 -10.76
CA LEU A 42 -12.84 -2.50 -11.14
C LEU A 42 -11.67 -3.18 -10.44
N TYR A 43 -11.76 -3.41 -9.13
CA TYR A 43 -10.72 -4.08 -8.35
C TYR A 43 -10.45 -5.50 -8.85
N ALA A 44 -11.51 -6.28 -9.12
CA ALA A 44 -11.36 -7.62 -9.66
C ALA A 44 -10.67 -7.62 -11.04
N GLU A 45 -10.94 -6.62 -11.87
CA GLU A 45 -10.31 -6.49 -13.19
C GLU A 45 -8.84 -6.05 -13.08
N ILE A 46 -8.52 -5.10 -12.21
CA ILE A 46 -7.13 -4.69 -11.93
C ILE A 46 -6.33 -5.90 -11.44
N CYS A 47 -6.86 -6.67 -10.49
CA CYS A 47 -6.19 -7.85 -9.96
C CYS A 47 -5.93 -8.94 -11.00
N ARG A 48 -6.75 -9.04 -12.04
CA ARG A 48 -6.54 -9.98 -13.17
C ARG A 48 -5.47 -9.50 -14.15
N ILE A 49 -5.31 -8.18 -14.33
CA ILE A 49 -4.34 -7.60 -15.27
C ILE A 49 -2.93 -7.60 -14.67
N VAL A 50 -2.82 -7.25 -13.37
CA VAL A 50 -1.53 -7.05 -12.70
C VAL A 50 -0.96 -8.40 -12.24
N PRO A 51 0.28 -8.76 -12.64
CA PRO A 51 0.85 -10.08 -12.34
C PRO A 51 1.25 -10.27 -10.88
N GLY A 52 1.32 -9.20 -10.11
CA GLY A 52 1.77 -9.20 -8.72
C GLY A 52 0.81 -8.51 -7.75
N PRO A 53 1.30 -8.06 -6.59
CA PRO A 53 0.46 -7.47 -5.55
C PRO A 53 -0.30 -6.22 -6.02
N VAL A 54 -1.56 -6.12 -5.61
CA VAL A 54 -2.42 -4.96 -5.88
C VAL A 54 -2.90 -4.37 -4.56
N SER A 55 -2.52 -3.13 -4.28
CA SER A 55 -2.96 -2.43 -3.06
C SER A 55 -4.33 -1.78 -3.26
N LEU A 56 -5.32 -2.24 -2.48
CA LEU A 56 -6.68 -1.70 -2.41
C LEU A 56 -6.89 -1.03 -1.06
N GLU A 57 -7.29 0.25 -1.06
CA GLU A 57 -7.31 1.07 0.16
C GLU A 57 -8.66 1.03 0.87
N CYS A 58 -8.63 0.79 2.20
CA CYS A 58 -9.78 0.94 3.09
C CYS A 58 -10.16 2.41 3.23
N VAL A 59 -11.45 2.67 3.30
CA VAL A 59 -12.03 4.00 3.55
C VAL A 59 -12.53 4.17 4.98
N ALA A 60 -12.77 3.09 5.71
CA ALA A 60 -13.14 3.10 7.11
C ALA A 60 -12.05 3.78 7.97
N THR A 61 -12.44 4.41 9.08
CA THR A 61 -11.53 5.13 9.99
C THR A 61 -11.35 4.44 11.34
N GLU A 62 -12.30 3.59 11.75
CA GLU A 62 -12.27 2.85 13.01
C GLU A 62 -11.71 1.44 12.81
N ALA A 63 -10.95 0.93 13.77
CA ALA A 63 -10.23 -0.34 13.64
C ALA A 63 -11.14 -1.53 13.31
N ASP A 64 -12.29 -1.65 13.97
CA ASP A 64 -13.23 -2.75 13.73
C ASP A 64 -13.83 -2.70 12.32
N ALA A 65 -14.20 -1.51 11.86
CA ALA A 65 -14.71 -1.28 10.52
C ALA A 65 -13.63 -1.53 9.46
N MET A 66 -12.38 -1.05 9.69
CA MET A 66 -11.23 -1.34 8.83
C MET A 66 -10.97 -2.84 8.68
N VAL A 67 -11.00 -3.59 9.79
CA VAL A 67 -10.80 -5.05 9.75
C VAL A 67 -11.91 -5.73 8.96
N ALA A 68 -13.16 -5.31 9.13
CA ALA A 68 -14.28 -5.87 8.39
C ALA A 68 -14.16 -5.59 6.89
N GLU A 69 -13.89 -4.33 6.51
CA GLU A 69 -13.67 -3.91 5.13
C GLU A 69 -12.47 -4.63 4.50
N ALA A 70 -11.33 -4.67 5.19
CA ALA A 70 -10.12 -5.33 4.75
C ALA A 70 -10.33 -6.81 4.42
N ARG A 71 -11.12 -7.51 5.23
CA ARG A 71 -11.47 -8.92 4.97
C ARG A 71 -12.33 -9.09 3.73
N GLN A 72 -13.17 -8.13 3.39
CA GLN A 72 -13.94 -8.18 2.15
C GLN A 72 -13.05 -7.87 0.94
N LEU A 73 -12.19 -6.85 1.03
CA LEU A 73 -11.23 -6.54 -0.03
C LEU A 73 -10.29 -7.72 -0.32
N ALA A 74 -9.78 -8.36 0.73
CA ALA A 74 -8.88 -9.52 0.58
C ALA A 74 -9.52 -10.74 -0.10
N LYS A 75 -10.86 -10.83 -0.16
CA LYS A 75 -11.57 -11.93 -0.86
C LYS A 75 -11.69 -11.70 -2.37
N ILE A 76 -11.41 -10.49 -2.85
CA ILE A 76 -11.57 -10.15 -4.28
C ILE A 76 -10.59 -10.97 -5.13
N ALA A 77 -9.31 -11.08 -4.70
CA ALA A 77 -8.30 -11.90 -5.38
C ALA A 77 -7.13 -12.21 -4.44
N GLU A 78 -6.36 -13.26 -4.73
CA GLU A 78 -5.22 -13.72 -3.92
C GLU A 78 -4.06 -12.73 -3.87
N ASN A 79 -3.93 -11.88 -4.89
CA ASN A 79 -2.88 -10.87 -4.99
C ASN A 79 -3.24 -9.53 -4.35
N VAL A 80 -4.39 -9.44 -3.69
CA VAL A 80 -4.78 -8.23 -2.95
C VAL A 80 -3.88 -8.04 -1.72
N VAL A 81 -3.44 -6.79 -1.57
CA VAL A 81 -2.81 -6.26 -0.36
C VAL A 81 -3.65 -5.10 0.12
N VAL A 82 -4.19 -5.19 1.33
CA VAL A 82 -5.09 -4.16 1.85
C VAL A 82 -4.29 -2.94 2.28
N LYS A 83 -4.57 -1.79 1.68
CA LYS A 83 -3.89 -0.53 1.97
C LYS A 83 -4.60 0.18 3.12
N ILE A 84 -3.85 0.56 4.15
CA ILE A 84 -4.38 1.11 5.40
C ILE A 84 -3.59 2.37 5.77
N PRO A 85 -4.24 3.52 6.06
CA PRO A 85 -3.55 4.72 6.50
C PRO A 85 -2.83 4.54 7.84
N ILE A 86 -1.69 5.24 8.02
CA ILE A 86 -0.92 5.26 9.27
C ILE A 86 -1.64 6.09 10.35
N LEU A 87 -2.68 5.53 10.90
CA LEU A 87 -3.46 6.06 12.02
C LEU A 87 -3.33 5.11 13.22
N ARG A 88 -3.67 5.56 14.42
CA ARG A 88 -3.75 4.69 15.60
C ARG A 88 -4.66 3.49 15.32
N GLU A 89 -5.87 3.74 14.85
CA GLU A 89 -6.85 2.70 14.50
C GLU A 89 -6.36 1.82 13.34
N GLY A 90 -5.65 2.41 12.37
CA GLY A 90 -5.00 1.66 11.29
C GLY A 90 -3.96 0.68 11.79
N LEU A 91 -3.10 1.07 12.75
CA LEU A 91 -2.11 0.17 13.35
C LEU A 91 -2.76 -0.98 14.13
N ILE A 92 -3.86 -0.72 14.85
CA ILE A 92 -4.65 -1.75 15.52
C ILE A 92 -5.22 -2.74 14.49
N ALA A 93 -5.80 -2.22 13.40
CA ALA A 93 -6.33 -3.04 12.31
C ALA A 93 -5.24 -3.89 11.65
N VAL A 94 -4.08 -3.30 11.31
CA VAL A 94 -2.93 -4.02 10.73
C VAL A 94 -2.48 -5.18 11.62
N LYS A 95 -2.36 -4.96 12.94
CA LYS A 95 -1.96 -6.01 13.88
C LYS A 95 -2.93 -7.18 13.89
N ARG A 96 -4.23 -6.91 13.86
CA ARG A 96 -5.28 -7.94 13.82
C ARG A 96 -5.32 -8.69 12.49
N LEU A 97 -5.11 -7.97 11.38
CA LEU A 97 -5.09 -8.54 10.04
C LEU A 97 -3.87 -9.43 9.81
N ALA A 98 -2.71 -9.01 10.29
CA ALA A 98 -1.48 -9.81 10.25
C ALA A 98 -1.64 -11.14 10.99
N ALA A 99 -2.34 -11.16 12.14
CA ALA A 99 -2.60 -12.37 12.91
C ALA A 99 -3.44 -13.42 12.19
N VAL A 100 -4.19 -13.01 11.15
CA VAL A 100 -5.03 -13.90 10.31
C VAL A 100 -4.50 -14.01 8.87
N GLY A 101 -3.25 -13.61 8.61
CA GLY A 101 -2.57 -13.78 7.33
C GLY A 101 -3.00 -12.82 6.23
N VAL A 102 -3.77 -11.78 6.53
CA VAL A 102 -4.13 -10.75 5.54
C VAL A 102 -2.96 -9.80 5.33
N LYS A 103 -2.49 -9.70 4.09
CA LYS A 103 -1.39 -8.82 3.70
C LYS A 103 -1.84 -7.36 3.73
N THR A 104 -1.00 -6.48 4.31
CA THR A 104 -1.32 -5.05 4.40
C THR A 104 -0.20 -4.17 3.87
N ASN A 105 -0.57 -3.00 3.35
CA ASN A 105 0.32 -1.92 2.94
C ASN A 105 -0.04 -0.66 3.75
N VAL A 106 0.81 -0.31 4.72
CA VAL A 106 0.58 0.89 5.53
C VAL A 106 1.02 2.12 4.76
N THR A 107 0.07 3.01 4.48
CA THR A 107 0.26 4.18 3.60
C THR A 107 0.28 5.50 4.36
N ALA A 108 0.60 6.58 3.64
CA ALA A 108 0.76 7.95 4.15
C ALA A 108 1.81 8.08 5.26
N VAL A 109 2.81 7.21 5.25
CA VAL A 109 3.91 7.24 6.20
C VAL A 109 4.82 8.43 5.91
N CYS A 110 5.07 9.25 6.92
CA CYS A 110 5.84 10.48 6.82
C CYS A 110 7.00 10.56 7.83
N SER A 111 7.33 9.46 8.51
CA SER A 111 8.52 9.41 9.37
C SER A 111 9.05 7.98 9.54
N PRO A 112 10.35 7.82 9.88
CA PRO A 112 10.93 6.52 10.19
C PRO A 112 10.26 5.82 11.38
N LEU A 113 9.84 6.59 12.39
CA LEU A 113 9.13 6.04 13.55
C LEU A 113 7.76 5.45 13.16
N GLN A 114 7.00 6.13 12.29
CA GLN A 114 5.75 5.58 11.79
C GLN A 114 5.97 4.26 11.01
N ALA A 115 7.02 4.19 10.19
CA ALA A 115 7.37 2.96 9.48
C ALA A 115 7.74 1.82 10.44
N LEU A 116 8.51 2.11 11.51
CA LEU A 116 8.84 1.14 12.55
C LEU A 116 7.58 0.61 13.25
N LEU A 117 6.64 1.49 13.61
CA LEU A 117 5.37 1.07 14.24
C LEU A 117 4.57 0.15 13.32
N ALA A 118 4.47 0.49 12.03
CA ALA A 118 3.78 -0.35 11.05
C ALA A 118 4.45 -1.73 10.91
N ALA A 119 5.78 -1.78 10.83
CA ALA A 119 6.53 -3.03 10.74
C ALA A 119 6.33 -3.91 12.00
N LYS A 120 6.35 -3.31 13.21
CA LYS A 120 6.05 -4.01 14.47
C LYS A 120 4.62 -4.54 14.55
N CYS A 121 3.68 -3.91 13.86
CA CYS A 121 2.31 -4.43 13.72
C CYS A 121 2.19 -5.58 12.72
N GLY A 122 3.23 -5.86 11.92
CA GLY A 122 3.25 -6.95 10.94
C GLY A 122 2.80 -6.53 9.55
N ALA A 123 2.93 -5.26 9.19
CA ALA A 123 2.67 -4.80 7.83
C ALA A 123 3.56 -5.53 6.81
N THR A 124 2.97 -5.95 5.68
CA THR A 124 3.72 -6.56 4.57
C THR A 124 4.51 -5.50 3.81
N TYR A 125 3.89 -4.36 3.58
CA TYR A 125 4.49 -3.19 2.95
C TYR A 125 4.27 -1.94 3.80
N VAL A 126 5.19 -1.00 3.65
CA VAL A 126 5.06 0.37 4.14
C VAL A 126 5.32 1.32 2.99
N SER A 127 4.42 2.27 2.78
CA SER A 127 4.51 3.27 1.71
C SER A 127 4.84 4.66 2.27
N PRO A 128 6.15 5.00 2.36
CA PRO A 128 6.59 6.34 2.74
C PRO A 128 6.31 7.35 1.61
N PHE A 129 5.84 8.53 1.98
CA PHE A 129 5.50 9.60 1.04
C PHE A 129 6.66 10.58 0.89
N VAL A 130 7.62 10.27 0.02
CA VAL A 130 8.84 11.07 -0.19
C VAL A 130 8.54 12.49 -0.65
N GLY A 131 7.61 12.67 -1.58
CA GLY A 131 7.26 13.99 -2.08
C GLY A 131 6.67 14.95 -1.04
N ARG A 132 6.19 14.46 0.11
CA ARG A 132 5.79 15.33 1.23
C ARG A 132 6.99 15.89 1.97
N TRP A 133 8.05 15.10 2.13
CA TRP A 133 9.32 15.55 2.71
C TRP A 133 9.97 16.59 1.81
N ASP A 134 10.03 16.31 0.50
CA ASP A 134 10.59 17.24 -0.48
C ASP A 134 9.82 18.58 -0.47
N ALA A 135 8.49 18.53 -0.37
CA ALA A 135 7.67 19.74 -0.28
C ALA A 135 7.88 20.57 1.01
N MET A 136 8.43 19.95 2.08
CA MET A 136 8.82 20.63 3.31
C MET A 136 10.29 21.08 3.31
N GLY A 137 10.97 20.99 2.18
CA GLY A 137 12.40 21.34 2.06
C GLY A 137 13.36 20.33 2.68
N GLN A 138 12.91 19.09 2.90
CA GLN A 138 13.73 17.99 3.38
C GLN A 138 13.98 16.98 2.25
N MET A 139 15.05 16.20 2.35
CA MET A 139 15.34 15.17 1.36
C MET A 139 14.53 13.90 1.65
N GLY A 140 13.51 13.62 0.85
CA GLY A 140 12.64 12.45 1.02
C GLY A 140 13.43 11.13 1.03
N MET A 141 14.53 11.04 0.29
CA MET A 141 15.39 9.85 0.27
C MET A 141 16.11 9.61 1.59
N ASP A 142 16.39 10.64 2.41
CA ASP A 142 16.98 10.44 3.73
C ASP A 142 16.03 9.67 4.65
N MET A 143 14.73 9.93 4.57
CA MET A 143 13.71 9.14 5.27
C MET A 143 13.75 7.67 4.84
N ILE A 144 13.88 7.40 3.54
CA ILE A 144 13.95 6.04 3.01
C ILE A 144 15.21 5.32 3.54
N HIS A 145 16.36 5.97 3.54
CA HIS A 145 17.59 5.42 4.09
C HIS A 145 17.47 5.09 5.59
N GLN A 146 16.87 5.98 6.37
CA GLN A 146 16.63 5.75 7.80
C GLN A 146 15.69 4.56 8.03
N ILE A 147 14.57 4.48 7.30
CA ILE A 147 13.63 3.35 7.41
C ILE A 147 14.33 2.04 7.02
N LYS A 148 15.07 2.04 5.91
CA LYS A 148 15.79 0.85 5.45
C LYS A 148 16.81 0.39 6.48
N THR A 149 17.57 1.31 7.06
CA THR A 149 18.52 1.02 8.13
C THR A 149 17.85 0.37 9.36
N ILE A 150 16.68 0.89 9.77
CA ILE A 150 15.91 0.31 10.87
C ILE A 150 15.47 -1.13 10.50
N PHE A 151 14.92 -1.31 9.31
CA PHE A 151 14.41 -2.62 8.91
C PHE A 151 15.51 -3.67 8.80
N ASP A 152 16.67 -3.29 8.26
CA ASP A 152 17.82 -4.19 8.14
C ASP A 152 18.42 -4.54 9.50
N ASN A 153 18.66 -3.55 10.36
CA ASN A 153 19.28 -3.74 11.66
C ASN A 153 18.45 -4.62 12.61
N TYR A 154 17.13 -4.57 12.50
CA TYR A 154 16.22 -5.33 13.35
C TYR A 154 15.52 -6.51 12.65
N GLY A 155 15.92 -6.83 11.43
CA GLY A 155 15.43 -8.01 10.69
C GLY A 155 13.93 -7.98 10.37
N PHE A 156 13.35 -6.81 10.10
CA PHE A 156 11.96 -6.73 9.68
C PHE A 156 11.76 -7.27 8.26
N GLY A 157 10.81 -8.19 8.09
CA GLY A 157 10.41 -8.68 6.76
C GLY A 157 9.53 -7.71 5.96
N THR A 158 9.14 -6.59 6.55
CA THR A 158 8.32 -5.55 5.91
C THR A 158 9.08 -4.91 4.74
N GLN A 159 8.44 -4.81 3.58
CA GLN A 159 9.02 -4.23 2.37
C GLN A 159 8.70 -2.74 2.26
N LEU A 160 9.68 -1.96 1.78
CA LEU A 160 9.47 -0.55 1.45
C LEU A 160 8.88 -0.44 0.03
N LEU A 161 7.74 0.25 -0.05
CA LEU A 161 7.08 0.62 -1.29
C LEU A 161 7.01 2.15 -1.35
N VAL A 162 8.10 2.77 -1.83
CA VAL A 162 8.23 4.24 -1.89
C VAL A 162 7.11 4.82 -2.73
N ALA A 163 6.39 5.78 -2.18
CA ALA A 163 5.21 6.38 -2.78
C ALA A 163 5.31 7.91 -2.87
N SER A 164 4.42 8.50 -3.66
CA SER A 164 4.40 9.96 -3.87
C SER A 164 5.74 10.49 -4.39
N ALA A 165 6.47 9.71 -5.18
CA ALA A 165 7.63 10.19 -5.93
C ALA A 165 7.19 11.19 -7.01
N ARG A 166 7.94 12.27 -7.19
CA ARG A 166 7.66 13.34 -8.16
C ARG A 166 8.89 13.64 -9.01
#